data_f9c03737a4f8ddcf86441b324b6305fc
#
_entry.id   f9c03737a4f8ddcf86441b324b6305fc
#
_cell.length_a   1.000
_cell.length_b   1.000
_cell.length_c   1.000
_cell.angle_alpha   90.00
_cell.angle_beta   90.00
_cell.angle_gamma   90.00
#
_symmetry.space_group_name_H-M   'P 1'
#
loop_
_entity.id
_entity.type
_entity.pdbx_description
1 polymer ?
#
loop_
_entity_poly.entity_id
_entity_poly.type
_entity_poly.pdbx_seq_one_letter_code
_entity_poly.pdbx_strand_id
1 'polypeptide(L)'
;MNDYLREILSYFGLYRRMFRIKKKVKPAAVSYGREKNQYFLYYEPRAAVSDKIIVWVHGGGWNAGNPGLFDYVGQCVCDQGYRFVSLGYRLSPRYKYPCQIRDVCEGYKQAVRYLTARGTDTPRIIVAGPSAGPIWHPLCAIARKFRKSMAWIYQISSDS
;
A
#
# COMPACT_ATOMS: atom_id res chain seq x y z
N MET A 1 4.81 28.20 22.14
CA MET A 1 3.83 27.26 21.54
C MET A 1 4.39 25.87 21.78
N ASN A 2 3.65 25.02 22.50
CA ASN A 2 4.11 23.69 22.94
C ASN A 2 4.36 22.80 21.71
N ASP A 3 5.44 22.01 21.71
CA ASP A 3 5.83 21.14 20.58
C ASP A 3 4.71 20.17 20.18
N TYR A 4 3.92 19.71 21.16
CA TYR A 4 2.72 18.90 20.95
C TYR A 4 1.65 19.61 20.10
N LEU A 5 1.42 20.90 20.33
CA LEU A 5 0.50 21.73 19.52
C LEU A 5 1.04 21.95 18.10
N ARG A 6 2.35 22.13 17.94
CA ARG A 6 3.00 22.23 16.62
C ARG A 6 2.83 20.94 15.83
N GLU A 7 3.00 19.81 16.47
CA GLU A 7 2.85 18.49 15.86
C GLU A 7 1.40 18.28 15.39
N ILE A 8 0.39 18.54 16.26
CA ILE A 8 -1.03 18.48 15.89
C ILE A 8 -1.35 19.41 14.72
N LEU A 9 -0.86 20.64 14.72
CA LEU A 9 -1.09 21.59 13.63
C LEU A 9 -0.41 21.17 12.32
N SER A 10 0.74 20.52 12.40
CA SER A 10 1.42 19.96 11.19
C SER A 10 0.60 18.83 10.58
N TYR A 11 0.04 17.91 11.41
CA TYR A 11 -0.89 16.88 10.96
C TYR A 11 -2.16 17.49 10.34
N PHE A 12 -2.72 18.53 10.94
CA PHE A 12 -3.89 19.20 10.41
C PHE A 12 -3.62 19.90 9.06
N GLY A 13 -2.44 20.51 8.90
CA GLY A 13 -1.98 21.07 7.62
C GLY A 13 -1.80 20.00 6.54
N LEU A 14 -1.25 18.85 6.91
CA LEU A 14 -1.10 17.69 6.04
C LEU A 14 -2.47 17.14 5.62
N TYR A 15 -3.40 16.95 6.57
CA TYR A 15 -4.78 16.53 6.28
C TYR A 15 -5.49 17.48 5.32
N ARG A 16 -5.38 18.79 5.51
CA ARG A 16 -5.96 19.78 4.57
C ARG A 16 -5.38 19.69 3.16
N ARG A 17 -4.07 19.43 3.03
CA ARG A 17 -3.44 19.19 1.72
C ARG A 17 -3.95 17.90 1.07
N MET A 18 -4.11 16.84 1.85
CA MET A 18 -4.65 15.56 1.37
C MET A 18 -6.04 15.71 0.75
N PHE A 19 -6.94 16.46 1.39
CA PHE A 19 -8.29 16.70 0.87
C PHE A 19 -8.35 17.64 -0.36
N ARG A 20 -7.27 18.37 -0.64
CA ARG A 20 -7.16 19.26 -1.82
C ARG A 20 -6.63 18.56 -3.07
N ILE A 21 -6.15 17.34 -2.96
CA ILE A 21 -5.64 16.57 -4.12
C ILE A 21 -6.82 16.26 -5.03
N LYS A 22 -6.74 16.74 -6.27
CA LYS A 22 -7.76 16.45 -7.29
C LYS A 22 -7.73 14.96 -7.60
N LYS A 23 -8.88 14.31 -7.48
CA LYS A 23 -9.06 12.91 -7.87
C LYS A 23 -9.09 12.81 -9.39
N LYS A 24 -7.96 12.47 -9.99
CA LYS A 24 -7.79 12.35 -11.45
C LYS A 24 -7.92 10.90 -11.92
N VAL A 25 -7.63 9.96 -11.04
CA VAL A 25 -7.65 8.52 -11.29
C VAL A 25 -8.74 7.88 -10.43
N LYS A 26 -9.66 7.14 -11.04
CA LYS A 26 -10.64 6.33 -10.33
C LYS A 26 -10.05 4.93 -10.11
N PRO A 27 -9.86 4.49 -8.88
CA PRO A 27 -9.33 3.16 -8.63
C PRO A 27 -10.33 2.06 -8.98
N ALA A 28 -9.80 0.91 -9.40
CA ALA A 28 -10.56 -0.32 -9.48
C ALA A 28 -10.49 -1.04 -8.12
N ALA A 29 -11.65 -1.43 -7.58
CA ALA A 29 -11.71 -2.24 -6.36
C ALA A 29 -11.70 -3.73 -6.74
N VAL A 30 -10.78 -4.49 -6.17
CA VAL A 30 -10.59 -5.92 -6.44
C VAL A 30 -10.64 -6.69 -5.13
N SER A 31 -11.63 -7.54 -4.95
CA SER A 31 -11.72 -8.43 -3.79
C SER A 31 -10.77 -9.61 -3.95
N TYR A 32 -10.11 -10.00 -2.86
CA TYR A 32 -9.25 -11.18 -2.81
C TYR A 32 -9.71 -12.22 -1.77
N GLY A 33 -10.80 -11.92 -1.06
CA GLY A 33 -11.40 -12.82 -0.08
C GLY A 33 -12.88 -12.51 0.13
N ARG A 34 -13.51 -13.20 1.08
CA ARG A 34 -14.96 -13.11 1.34
C ARG A 34 -15.32 -11.98 2.32
N GLU A 35 -14.36 -11.50 3.09
CA GLU A 35 -14.59 -10.49 4.11
C GLU A 35 -14.49 -9.08 3.54
N LYS A 36 -15.28 -8.16 4.10
CA LYS A 36 -15.40 -6.78 3.63
C LYS A 36 -14.05 -6.06 3.43
N ASN A 37 -13.07 -6.37 4.27
CA ASN A 37 -11.77 -5.70 4.24
C ASN A 37 -10.72 -6.46 3.41
N GLN A 38 -11.09 -7.60 2.81
CA GLN A 38 -10.22 -8.39 1.95
C GLN A 38 -10.33 -7.92 0.49
N TYR A 39 -9.86 -6.71 0.22
CA TYR A 39 -9.81 -6.11 -1.10
C TYR A 39 -8.61 -5.18 -1.22
N PHE A 40 -8.27 -4.83 -2.46
CA PHE A 40 -7.34 -3.75 -2.73
C PHE A 40 -7.93 -2.76 -3.75
N LEU A 41 -7.42 -1.54 -3.71
CA LEU A 41 -7.68 -0.52 -4.70
C LEU A 41 -6.48 -0.43 -5.65
N TYR A 42 -6.73 -0.62 -6.94
CA TYR A 42 -5.73 -0.49 -7.97
C TYR A 42 -5.89 0.81 -8.73
N TYR A 43 -4.80 1.55 -8.87
CA TYR A 43 -4.74 2.82 -9.57
C TYR A 43 -3.82 2.69 -10.78
N GLU A 44 -4.36 2.93 -11.98
CA GLU A 44 -3.62 2.96 -13.23
C GLU A 44 -3.33 4.42 -13.60
N PRO A 45 -2.05 4.83 -13.78
CA PRO A 45 -1.73 6.17 -14.26
C PRO A 45 -2.17 6.34 -15.73
N ARG A 46 -2.45 7.58 -16.15
CA ARG A 46 -2.82 7.88 -17.54
C ARG A 46 -1.75 7.47 -18.55
N ALA A 47 -0.48 7.63 -18.14
CA ALA A 47 0.68 7.17 -18.90
C ALA A 47 1.66 6.54 -17.90
N ALA A 48 1.89 5.24 -18.02
CA ALA A 48 2.85 4.54 -17.18
C ALA A 48 4.27 4.82 -17.67
N VAL A 49 5.12 5.34 -16.78
CA VAL A 49 6.55 5.63 -17.07
C VAL A 49 7.48 4.50 -16.65
N SER A 50 6.96 3.49 -15.93
CA SER A 50 7.75 2.39 -15.39
C SER A 50 6.90 1.15 -15.16
N ASP A 51 7.55 0.00 -15.16
CA ASP A 51 7.02 -1.30 -14.71
C ASP A 51 6.96 -1.43 -13.18
N LYS A 52 7.54 -0.46 -12.44
CA LYS A 52 7.48 -0.44 -10.98
C LYS A 52 6.06 -0.17 -10.49
N ILE A 53 5.67 -0.92 -9.46
CA ILE A 53 4.36 -0.85 -8.83
C ILE A 53 4.55 -0.67 -7.35
N ILE A 54 3.84 0.30 -6.77
CA ILE A 54 3.86 0.53 -5.33
C ILE A 54 2.66 -0.18 -4.72
N VAL A 55 2.92 -1.15 -3.84
CA VAL A 55 1.92 -1.82 -3.02
C VAL A 55 1.96 -1.18 -1.63
N TRP A 56 0.89 -0.48 -1.29
CA TRP A 56 0.74 0.25 -0.04
C TRP A 56 -0.09 -0.54 0.95
N VAL A 57 0.47 -0.79 2.12
CA VAL A 57 -0.23 -1.42 3.24
C VAL A 57 -0.55 -0.33 4.25
N HIS A 58 -1.84 -0.09 4.51
CA HIS A 58 -2.24 0.98 5.41
C HIS A 58 -1.86 0.69 6.88
N GLY A 59 -1.58 1.75 7.62
CA GLY A 59 -1.42 1.70 9.07
C GLY A 59 -2.76 1.72 9.82
N GLY A 60 -2.72 1.94 11.12
CA GLY A 60 -3.89 2.02 12.01
C GLY A 60 -3.89 0.97 13.11
N GLY A 61 -2.70 0.55 13.59
CA GLY A 61 -2.56 -0.35 14.74
C GLY A 61 -3.28 -1.68 14.61
N TRP A 62 -3.53 -2.15 13.39
CA TRP A 62 -4.27 -3.39 13.06
C TRP A 62 -5.77 -3.37 13.40
N ASN A 63 -6.26 -2.31 14.02
CA ASN A 63 -7.65 -2.19 14.47
C ASN A 63 -8.45 -1.12 13.72
N ALA A 64 -7.78 -0.29 12.92
CA ALA A 64 -8.40 0.78 12.15
C ALA A 64 -7.77 0.91 10.76
N GLY A 65 -8.45 1.66 9.88
CA GLY A 65 -7.97 1.95 8.54
C GLY A 65 -8.68 1.16 7.45
N ASN A 66 -8.45 1.58 6.24
CA ASN A 66 -8.89 0.92 5.01
C ASN A 66 -8.10 1.48 3.82
N PRO A 67 -8.10 0.81 2.65
CA PRO A 67 -7.37 1.26 1.47
C PRO A 67 -7.74 2.67 0.99
N GLY A 68 -9.00 3.07 1.13
CA GLY A 68 -9.49 4.37 0.64
C GLY A 68 -8.96 5.58 1.41
N LEU A 69 -8.49 5.40 2.64
CA LEU A 69 -7.86 6.49 3.41
C LEU A 69 -6.58 7.02 2.75
N PHE A 70 -5.95 6.23 1.91
CA PHE A 70 -4.71 6.57 1.21
C PHE A 70 -4.93 6.87 -0.29
N ASP A 71 -6.17 7.19 -0.68
CA ASP A 71 -6.50 7.61 -2.05
C ASP A 71 -5.57 8.73 -2.55
N TYR A 72 -5.26 9.70 -1.69
CA TYR A 72 -4.34 10.79 -2.01
C TYR A 72 -2.92 10.31 -2.37
N VAL A 73 -2.42 9.25 -1.73
CA VAL A 73 -1.12 8.66 -2.08
C VAL A 73 -1.20 8.06 -3.47
N GLY A 74 -2.28 7.31 -3.76
CA GLY A 74 -2.52 6.73 -5.07
C GLY A 74 -2.58 7.80 -6.17
N GLN A 75 -3.27 8.93 -5.93
CA GLN A 75 -3.32 10.04 -6.87
C GLN A 75 -1.93 10.64 -7.13
N CYS A 76 -1.15 10.91 -6.07
CA CYS A 76 0.21 11.44 -6.19
C CYS A 76 1.15 10.49 -6.93
N VAL A 77 1.09 9.20 -6.65
CA VAL A 77 1.90 8.16 -7.28
C VAL A 77 1.55 8.04 -8.77
N CYS A 78 0.25 8.05 -9.10
CA CYS A 78 -0.21 8.03 -10.48
C CYS A 78 0.12 9.30 -11.25
N ASP A 79 0.14 10.46 -10.61
CA ASP A 79 0.61 11.72 -11.23
C ASP A 79 2.10 11.66 -11.63
N GLN A 80 2.89 10.81 -10.96
CA GLN A 80 4.28 10.52 -11.31
C GLN A 80 4.42 9.36 -12.32
N GLY A 81 3.31 8.81 -12.83
CA GLY A 81 3.30 7.75 -13.82
C GLY A 81 3.56 6.34 -13.27
N TYR A 82 3.45 6.12 -11.96
CA TYR A 82 3.58 4.79 -11.36
C TYR A 82 2.24 4.18 -11.04
N ARG A 83 2.14 2.85 -11.18
CA ARG A 83 0.99 2.08 -10.73
C ARG A 83 0.99 1.97 -9.20
N PHE A 84 -0.22 1.97 -8.62
CA PHE A 84 -0.36 1.93 -7.17
C PHE A 84 -1.45 0.94 -6.77
N VAL A 85 -1.18 0.15 -5.74
CA VAL A 85 -2.12 -0.77 -5.11
C VAL A 85 -2.24 -0.40 -3.65
N SER A 86 -3.42 -0.01 -3.18
CA SER A 86 -3.70 0.18 -1.75
C SER A 86 -4.40 -1.06 -1.22
N LEU A 87 -3.75 -1.78 -0.31
CA LEU A 87 -4.15 -3.10 0.15
C LEU A 87 -4.85 -3.02 1.49
N GLY A 88 -6.06 -3.61 1.58
CA GLY A 88 -6.80 -3.79 2.80
C GLY A 88 -6.51 -5.14 3.46
N TYR A 89 -6.90 -5.27 4.72
CA TYR A 89 -6.80 -6.49 5.51
C TYR A 89 -7.82 -6.46 6.64
N ARG A 90 -8.17 -7.64 7.19
CA ARG A 90 -9.11 -7.76 8.32
C ARG A 90 -8.54 -7.12 9.58
N LEU A 91 -9.41 -6.52 10.38
CA LEU A 91 -9.04 -5.69 11.52
C LEU A 91 -9.40 -6.36 12.86
N SER A 92 -8.55 -6.11 13.87
CA SER A 92 -8.81 -6.39 15.28
C SER A 92 -9.94 -5.46 15.78
N PRO A 93 -10.69 -5.81 16.86
CA PRO A 93 -10.57 -7.05 17.65
C PRO A 93 -11.29 -8.25 17.04
N ARG A 94 -12.13 -8.05 16.00
CA ARG A 94 -12.92 -9.14 15.38
C ARG A 94 -12.03 -10.24 14.82
N TYR A 95 -10.89 -9.86 14.24
CA TYR A 95 -9.93 -10.79 13.68
C TYR A 95 -8.58 -10.62 14.37
N LYS A 96 -8.12 -11.69 15.06
CA LYS A 96 -6.87 -11.67 15.81
C LYS A 96 -5.68 -12.04 14.93
N TYR A 97 -4.49 -11.67 15.39
CA TYR A 97 -3.24 -12.17 14.83
C TYR A 97 -3.27 -13.69 14.67
N PRO A 98 -2.80 -14.27 13.58
CA PRO A 98 -2.06 -13.68 12.45
C PRO A 98 -2.92 -13.35 11.21
N CYS A 99 -4.23 -13.12 11.37
CA CYS A 99 -5.13 -12.88 10.22
C CYS A 99 -4.68 -11.73 9.33
N GLN A 100 -4.21 -10.63 9.91
CA GLN A 100 -3.78 -9.44 9.20
C GLN A 100 -2.61 -9.75 8.27
N ILE A 101 -1.61 -10.49 8.78
CA ILE A 101 -0.44 -10.89 7.98
C ILE A 101 -0.84 -11.84 6.85
N ARG A 102 -1.70 -12.80 7.13
CA ARG A 102 -2.21 -13.73 6.10
C ARG A 102 -2.95 -12.98 5.00
N ASP A 103 -3.76 -11.99 5.38
CA ASP A 103 -4.51 -11.17 4.43
C ASP A 103 -3.57 -10.30 3.58
N VAL A 104 -2.57 -9.66 4.18
CA VAL A 104 -1.58 -8.88 3.43
C VAL A 104 -0.82 -9.75 2.44
N CYS A 105 -0.41 -10.96 2.86
CA CYS A 105 0.27 -11.90 1.97
C CYS A 105 -0.63 -12.38 0.82
N GLU A 106 -1.90 -12.69 1.10
CA GLU A 106 -2.82 -13.16 0.08
C GLU A 106 -3.21 -12.01 -0.86
N GLY A 107 -3.53 -10.84 -0.32
CA GLY A 107 -3.82 -9.65 -1.11
C GLY A 107 -2.66 -9.25 -2.03
N TYR A 108 -1.41 -9.33 -1.54
CA TYR A 108 -0.22 -9.14 -2.35
C TYR A 108 -0.16 -10.13 -3.53
N LYS A 109 -0.35 -11.44 -3.27
CA LYS A 109 -0.35 -12.46 -4.34
C LYS A 109 -1.45 -12.19 -5.38
N GLN A 110 -2.65 -11.81 -4.92
CA GLN A 110 -3.75 -11.49 -5.82
C GLN A 110 -3.50 -10.21 -6.62
N ALA A 111 -2.85 -9.21 -6.02
CA ALA A 111 -2.43 -8.00 -6.74
C ALA A 111 -1.42 -8.35 -7.86
N VAL A 112 -0.43 -9.20 -7.57
CA VAL A 112 0.52 -9.69 -8.59
C VAL A 112 -0.22 -10.40 -9.74
N ARG A 113 -1.10 -11.35 -9.42
CA ARG A 113 -1.90 -12.07 -10.43
C ARG A 113 -2.75 -11.12 -11.28
N TYR A 114 -3.41 -10.15 -10.63
CA TYR A 114 -4.22 -9.14 -11.30
C TYR A 114 -3.39 -8.31 -12.29
N LEU A 115 -2.18 -7.93 -11.91
CA LEU A 115 -1.27 -7.15 -12.74
C LEU A 115 -0.72 -7.97 -13.92
N THR A 116 -0.31 -9.22 -13.67
CA THR A 116 0.16 -10.13 -14.72
C THR A 116 -0.94 -10.40 -15.75
N ALA A 117 -2.18 -10.63 -15.31
CA ALA A 117 -3.32 -10.81 -16.22
C ALA A 117 -3.63 -9.57 -17.08
N ARG A 118 -3.12 -8.39 -16.72
CA ARG A 118 -3.23 -7.13 -17.48
C ARG A 118 -1.99 -6.81 -18.32
N GLY A 119 -1.13 -7.78 -18.53
CA GLY A 119 0.05 -7.65 -19.40
C GLY A 119 1.26 -6.96 -18.74
N THR A 120 1.30 -6.91 -17.41
CA THR A 120 2.50 -6.45 -16.70
C THR A 120 3.39 -7.67 -16.43
N ASP A 121 4.28 -7.97 -17.35
CA ASP A 121 5.26 -9.07 -17.20
C ASP A 121 6.23 -8.73 -16.05
N THR A 122 6.38 -9.68 -15.10
CA THR A 122 7.30 -9.56 -13.95
C THR A 122 7.33 -8.17 -13.31
N PRO A 123 6.23 -7.73 -12.67
CA PRO A 123 6.17 -6.39 -12.08
C PRO A 123 7.23 -6.23 -11.00
N ARG A 124 8.02 -5.15 -11.08
CA ARG A 124 8.92 -4.75 -10.00
C ARG A 124 8.10 -4.09 -8.89
N ILE A 125 7.93 -4.78 -7.77
CA ILE A 125 7.06 -4.34 -6.69
C ILE A 125 7.87 -3.69 -5.58
N ILE A 126 7.45 -2.48 -5.19
CA ILE A 126 7.91 -1.77 -4.01
C ILE A 126 6.78 -1.83 -2.99
N VAL A 127 7.03 -2.44 -1.84
CA VAL A 127 6.04 -2.45 -0.75
C VAL A 127 6.32 -1.28 0.18
N ALA A 128 5.30 -0.48 0.48
CA ALA A 128 5.38 0.71 1.33
C ALA A 128 4.16 0.83 2.25
N GLY A 129 4.25 1.67 3.28
CA GLY A 129 3.13 1.96 4.20
C GLY A 129 3.58 2.61 5.49
N PRO A 130 2.69 3.31 6.21
CA PRO A 130 3.00 3.92 7.48
C PRO A 130 2.87 2.92 8.63
N SER A 131 3.68 3.07 9.68
CA SER A 131 3.51 2.41 11.00
C SER A 131 3.45 0.87 10.99
N ALA A 132 3.76 0.23 9.91
CA ALA A 132 3.61 -1.22 9.74
C ALA A 132 4.92 -1.99 10.00
N GLY A 133 5.85 -1.44 10.78
CA GLY A 133 7.19 -1.99 10.99
C GLY A 133 7.28 -3.51 11.19
N PRO A 134 6.49 -4.15 12.06
CA PRO A 134 6.50 -5.60 12.25
C PRO A 134 5.96 -6.43 11.07
N ILE A 135 5.16 -5.84 10.17
CA ILE A 135 4.56 -6.56 9.03
C ILE A 135 5.58 -6.89 7.95
N TRP A 136 6.64 -6.08 7.84
CA TRP A 136 7.62 -6.22 6.76
C TRP A 136 8.40 -7.53 6.82
N HIS A 137 8.54 -8.11 8.00
CA HIS A 137 9.30 -9.34 8.18
C HIS A 137 8.74 -10.52 7.37
N PRO A 138 7.43 -10.84 7.40
CA PRO A 138 6.84 -11.88 6.56
C PRO A 138 6.78 -11.51 5.09
N LEU A 139 6.54 -10.24 4.76
CA LEU A 139 6.55 -9.77 3.38
C LEU A 139 7.95 -9.84 2.77
N CYS A 140 9.00 -9.53 3.54
CA CYS A 140 10.39 -9.76 3.15
C CYS A 140 10.71 -11.25 2.95
N ALA A 141 10.13 -12.14 3.76
CA ALA A 141 10.30 -13.59 3.60
C ALA A 141 9.59 -14.11 2.33
N ILE A 142 8.39 -13.60 2.03
CA ILE A 142 7.66 -13.87 0.77
C ILE A 142 8.45 -13.31 -0.41
N ALA A 143 8.97 -12.09 -0.28
CA ALA A 143 9.80 -11.45 -1.27
C ALA A 143 11.09 -12.23 -1.53
N ARG A 144 11.73 -12.81 -0.51
CA ARG A 144 12.91 -13.70 -0.66
C ARG A 144 12.59 -14.96 -1.46
N LYS A 145 11.40 -15.52 -1.33
CA LYS A 145 10.97 -16.70 -2.09
C LYS A 145 10.71 -16.37 -3.58
N PHE A 146 10.42 -15.11 -3.89
CA PHE A 146 10.30 -14.55 -5.25
C PHE A 146 11.56 -13.78 -5.69
N ARG A 147 12.72 -14.11 -5.16
CA ARG A 147 14.01 -13.39 -5.19
C ARG A 147 14.54 -12.97 -6.57
N LYS A 148 13.99 -13.40 -7.68
CA LYS A 148 14.47 -12.96 -9.02
C LYS A 148 14.01 -11.55 -9.42
N SER A 149 13.04 -10.93 -8.70
CA SER A 149 12.48 -9.63 -9.05
C SER A 149 12.61 -8.53 -7.97
N MET A 150 13.28 -8.78 -6.83
CA MET A 150 13.23 -7.86 -5.68
C MET A 150 14.61 -7.49 -5.08
N ALA A 151 15.59 -7.22 -5.92
CA ALA A 151 16.96 -6.86 -5.47
C ALA A 151 17.09 -5.46 -4.80
N TRP A 152 15.99 -4.67 -4.64
CA TRP A 152 16.06 -3.24 -4.30
C TRP A 152 15.54 -2.82 -2.92
N ILE A 153 14.96 -3.72 -2.11
CA ILE A 153 14.36 -3.32 -0.81
C ILE A 153 15.40 -3.07 0.30
N TYR A 154 16.65 -3.48 0.12
CA TYR A 154 17.69 -3.38 1.16
C TYR A 154 18.54 -2.12 1.12
N GLN A 155 18.38 -1.23 0.16
CA GLN A 155 19.27 -0.07 -0.01
C GLN A 155 18.82 1.19 0.72
N ILE A 156 17.63 1.21 1.34
CA ILE A 156 17.13 2.39 2.08
C ILE A 156 17.48 2.36 3.58
N SER A 157 17.96 1.25 4.11
CA SER A 157 18.27 1.10 5.55
C SER A 157 19.76 1.08 5.90
N SER A 158 20.66 1.27 4.94
CA SER A 158 22.11 1.26 5.18
C SER A 158 22.79 2.62 5.09
N ASP A 159 22.07 3.70 4.81
CA ASP A 159 22.58 5.06 4.66
C ASP A 159 21.99 6.05 5.71
N SER A 160 21.84 5.61 6.96
CA SER A 160 21.55 6.51 8.09
C SER A 160 22.29 6.10 9.32
#